data_292c93980f3322fd8d43d11bef2ac615
#
_entry.id   292c93980f3322fd8d43d11bef2ac615
#
_cell.length_a   1.000
_cell.length_b   1.000
_cell.length_c   1.000
_cell.angle_alpha   90.00
_cell.angle_beta   90.00
_cell.angle_gamma   90.00
#
_symmetry.space_group_name_H-M   'P 1'
#
loop_
_entity.id
_entity.type
_entity.pdbx_description
1 polymer ?
#
loop_
_entity_poly.entity_id
_entity_poly.type
_entity_poly.pdbx_seq_one_letter_code
_entity_poly.pdbx_strand_id
1 'polypeptide(L)'
;IPTIFVLGQDFSTEDYYNRILDGGIRDTDCPTWVNLLKLFKQAEIDLCDCFFSNAFIGLRKTTSMTGRFPGYKDVHFVNRNLQYLNFQIQIMKPSLIITLGKHAANMLYRLSQDDLHAWKNYNALRLPDEGYKEKVRIGNVCSSCVALEHPSMRYANLRRRAYKQYTGNDAELAMLGDALSCFAT
;
A
#
# COMPACT_ATOMS: atom_id res chain seq x y z
N ILE A 1 -19.23 -1.47 5.90
CA ILE A 1 -18.33 -0.69 5.01
C ILE A 1 -16.91 -1.05 5.42
N PRO A 2 -16.02 -1.43 4.48
CA PRO A 2 -14.62 -1.71 4.81
C PRO A 2 -13.97 -0.55 5.55
N THR A 3 -13.20 -0.86 6.58
CA THR A 3 -12.54 0.15 7.43
C THR A 3 -11.05 0.29 7.10
N ILE A 4 -10.50 -0.66 6.33
CA ILE A 4 -9.10 -0.72 5.91
C ILE A 4 -8.99 -0.48 4.40
N PHE A 5 -8.20 0.52 4.02
CA PHE A 5 -7.88 0.81 2.62
C PHE A 5 -6.49 0.28 2.29
N VAL A 6 -6.39 -0.69 1.40
CA VAL A 6 -5.11 -1.28 0.98
C VAL A 6 -4.73 -0.72 -0.39
N LEU A 7 -3.64 0.03 -0.44
CA LEU A 7 -3.17 0.75 -1.62
C LEU A 7 -1.95 0.07 -2.24
N GLY A 8 -2.15 -0.57 -3.40
CA GLY A 8 -1.08 -1.05 -4.26
C GLY A 8 -0.53 0.03 -5.18
N GLN A 9 0.39 -0.34 -6.06
CA GLN A 9 0.97 0.60 -7.03
C GLN A 9 0.14 0.70 -8.30
N ASP A 10 -0.11 -0.41 -8.99
CA ASP A 10 -0.79 -0.52 -10.29
C ASP A 10 -1.29 -1.95 -10.53
N PHE A 11 -2.02 -2.15 -11.64
CA PHE A 11 -2.61 -3.45 -12.00
C PHE A 11 -1.67 -4.37 -12.80
N SER A 12 -0.34 -4.14 -12.75
CA SER A 12 0.64 -4.93 -13.49
C SER A 12 0.63 -4.67 -14.99
N THR A 13 1.02 -5.64 -15.81
CA THR A 13 1.11 -5.52 -17.27
C THR A 13 -0.20 -5.92 -17.95
N GLU A 14 -0.44 -5.39 -19.16
CA GLU A 14 -1.58 -5.75 -19.99
C GLU A 14 -1.60 -7.26 -20.29
N ASP A 15 -0.43 -7.85 -20.58
CA ASP A 15 -0.30 -9.29 -20.82
C ASP A 15 -0.70 -10.12 -19.60
N TYR A 16 -0.21 -9.74 -18.41
CA TYR A 16 -0.58 -10.42 -17.17
C TYR A 16 -2.10 -10.33 -16.91
N TYR A 17 -2.67 -9.16 -17.10
CA TYR A 17 -4.10 -8.93 -16.91
C TYR A 17 -4.96 -9.78 -17.87
N ASN A 18 -4.59 -9.82 -19.15
CA ASN A 18 -5.28 -10.65 -20.15
C ASN A 18 -5.22 -12.14 -19.79
N ARG A 19 -4.08 -12.63 -19.32
CA ARG A 19 -3.95 -14.04 -18.86
C ARG A 19 -4.85 -14.35 -17.68
N ILE A 20 -5.15 -13.41 -16.80
CA ILE A 20 -6.13 -13.58 -15.73
C ILE A 20 -7.54 -13.68 -16.34
N LEU A 21 -7.91 -12.77 -17.25
CA LEU A 21 -9.22 -12.77 -17.91
C LEU A 21 -9.49 -14.05 -18.67
N ASP A 22 -8.48 -14.57 -19.36
CA ASP A 22 -8.55 -15.83 -20.12
C ASP A 22 -8.56 -17.09 -19.23
N GLY A 23 -8.49 -16.92 -17.90
CA GLY A 23 -8.48 -18.01 -16.92
C GLY A 23 -7.19 -18.83 -16.89
N GLY A 24 -6.13 -18.37 -17.57
CA GLY A 24 -4.82 -19.04 -17.62
C GLY A 24 -4.03 -18.97 -16.31
N ILE A 25 -4.30 -17.97 -15.48
CA ILE A 25 -3.70 -17.79 -14.15
C ILE A 25 -4.73 -17.22 -13.17
N ARG A 26 -4.52 -17.47 -11.88
CA ARG A 26 -5.27 -16.80 -10.82
C ARG A 26 -4.42 -15.68 -10.23
N ASP A 27 -4.99 -14.49 -10.08
CA ASP A 27 -4.28 -13.36 -9.50
C ASP A 27 -3.83 -13.65 -8.05
N THR A 28 -4.65 -14.39 -7.30
CA THR A 28 -4.35 -14.80 -5.92
C THR A 28 -3.13 -15.72 -5.79
N ASP A 29 -2.68 -16.36 -6.88
CA ASP A 29 -1.49 -17.24 -6.86
C ASP A 29 -0.19 -16.46 -7.06
N CYS A 30 -0.25 -15.16 -7.37
CA CYS A 30 0.95 -14.35 -7.51
C CYS A 30 1.62 -14.08 -6.15
N PRO A 31 2.97 -13.88 -6.14
CA PRO A 31 3.71 -13.64 -4.89
C PRO A 31 3.20 -12.46 -4.07
N THR A 32 2.63 -11.45 -4.71
CA THR A 32 2.06 -10.29 -4.02
C THR A 32 0.89 -10.72 -3.13
N TRP A 33 -0.10 -11.40 -3.69
CA TRP A 33 -1.26 -11.87 -2.93
C TRP A 33 -0.89 -12.95 -1.90
N VAL A 34 -0.10 -13.94 -2.29
CA VAL A 34 0.32 -15.01 -1.37
C VAL A 34 0.99 -14.43 -0.11
N ASN A 35 1.92 -13.49 -0.28
CA ASN A 35 2.64 -12.91 0.85
C ASN A 35 1.78 -11.93 1.65
N LEU A 36 0.91 -11.16 0.99
CA LEU A 36 -0.01 -10.24 1.66
C LEU A 36 -1.02 -10.99 2.53
N LEU A 37 -1.64 -12.04 1.99
CA LEU A 37 -2.61 -12.86 2.73
C LEU A 37 -1.98 -13.56 3.93
N LYS A 38 -0.73 -14.02 3.82
CA LYS A 38 0.02 -14.56 4.95
C LYS A 38 0.23 -13.52 6.06
N LEU A 39 0.62 -12.31 5.68
CA LEU A 39 0.82 -11.22 6.63
C LEU A 39 -0.49 -10.83 7.31
N PHE A 40 -1.57 -10.67 6.54
CA PHE A 40 -2.88 -10.28 7.06
C PHE A 40 -3.44 -11.34 8.01
N LYS A 41 -3.26 -12.63 7.69
CA LYS A 41 -3.61 -13.72 8.61
C LYS A 41 -2.84 -13.63 9.93
N GLN A 42 -1.54 -13.32 9.89
CA GLN A 42 -0.71 -13.16 11.10
C GLN A 42 -1.10 -11.92 11.92
N ALA A 43 -1.54 -10.84 11.26
CA ALA A 43 -2.01 -9.61 11.88
C ALA A 43 -3.49 -9.64 12.27
N GLU A 44 -4.17 -10.78 12.07
CA GLU A 44 -5.61 -10.97 12.34
C GLU A 44 -6.51 -9.96 11.59
N ILE A 45 -6.08 -9.55 10.38
CA ILE A 45 -6.86 -8.67 9.49
C ILE A 45 -7.83 -9.52 8.67
N ASP A 46 -9.14 -9.24 8.80
CA ASP A 46 -10.16 -9.84 7.95
C ASP A 46 -10.20 -9.14 6.59
N LEU A 47 -10.20 -9.91 5.51
CA LEU A 47 -10.30 -9.37 4.15
C LEU A 47 -11.65 -8.71 3.88
N CYS A 48 -12.70 -9.08 4.60
CA CYS A 48 -14.01 -8.44 4.52
C CYS A 48 -13.97 -6.98 4.99
N ASP A 49 -13.00 -6.60 5.84
CA ASP A 49 -12.79 -5.24 6.29
C ASP A 49 -11.89 -4.43 5.35
N CYS A 50 -11.38 -5.05 4.28
CA CYS A 50 -10.43 -4.45 3.37
C CYS A 50 -11.06 -4.03 2.04
N PHE A 51 -10.73 -2.82 1.62
CA PHE A 51 -10.92 -2.36 0.24
C PHE A 51 -9.57 -2.23 -0.44
N PHE A 52 -9.40 -2.92 -1.57
CA PHE A 52 -8.17 -2.93 -2.34
C PHE A 52 -8.25 -1.97 -3.53
N SER A 53 -7.27 -1.11 -3.66
CA SER A 53 -7.12 -0.21 -4.80
C SER A 53 -5.65 0.00 -5.17
N ASN A 54 -5.41 0.74 -6.24
CA ASN A 54 -4.07 1.07 -6.70
C ASN A 54 -3.88 2.59 -6.85
N ALA A 55 -2.66 3.04 -6.63
CA ALA A 55 -2.25 4.44 -6.78
C ALA A 55 -2.31 4.91 -8.24
N PHE A 56 -2.11 3.98 -9.18
CA PHE A 56 -2.29 4.20 -10.61
C PHE A 56 -3.34 3.26 -11.18
N ILE A 57 -4.43 3.82 -11.64
CA ILE A 57 -5.51 3.08 -12.31
C ILE A 57 -5.14 2.94 -13.78
N GLY A 58 -4.36 1.90 -14.07
CA GLY A 58 -3.89 1.61 -15.41
C GLY A 58 -2.99 0.37 -15.47
N LEU A 59 -2.84 -0.15 -16.67
CA LEU A 59 -2.00 -1.28 -17.02
C LEU A 59 -0.68 -0.80 -17.63
N ARG A 60 0.39 -1.55 -17.40
CA ARG A 60 1.70 -1.29 -18.02
C ARG A 60 1.71 -1.87 -19.44
N LYS A 61 2.00 -1.03 -20.42
CA LYS A 61 2.24 -1.46 -21.82
C LYS A 61 3.68 -1.97 -22.03
N THR A 62 4.24 -2.64 -21.04
CA THR A 62 5.61 -3.17 -21.08
C THR A 62 5.61 -4.59 -20.52
N THR A 63 6.65 -5.36 -20.76
CA THR A 63 6.84 -6.70 -20.19
C THR A 63 7.31 -6.66 -18.74
N SER A 64 7.78 -5.50 -18.26
CA SER A 64 8.29 -5.36 -16.89
C SER A 64 7.16 -5.14 -15.88
N MET A 65 7.01 -6.08 -14.95
CA MET A 65 6.07 -6.00 -13.82
C MET A 65 6.63 -5.21 -12.64
N THR A 66 7.90 -4.76 -12.70
CA THR A 66 8.59 -4.14 -11.57
C THR A 66 8.97 -2.67 -11.86
N GLY A 67 9.40 -1.98 -10.80
CA GLY A 67 9.82 -0.59 -10.89
C GLY A 67 8.66 0.41 -10.88
N ARG A 68 9.00 1.67 -11.16
CA ARG A 68 8.01 2.76 -11.16
C ARG A 68 7.04 2.61 -12.34
N PHE A 69 5.76 2.91 -12.12
CA PHE A 69 4.75 2.90 -13.18
C PHE A 69 5.16 3.84 -14.33
N PRO A 70 5.10 3.42 -15.61
CA PRO A 70 5.57 4.24 -16.74
C PRO A 70 4.88 5.61 -16.86
N GLY A 71 3.60 5.69 -16.57
CA GLY A 71 2.80 6.92 -16.59
C GLY A 71 3.16 7.93 -15.49
N TYR A 72 4.08 7.61 -14.58
CA TYR A 72 4.52 8.52 -13.50
C TYR A 72 5.14 9.83 -14.02
N LYS A 73 5.67 9.85 -15.24
CA LYS A 73 6.24 11.05 -15.87
C LYS A 73 5.19 12.01 -16.42
N ASP A 74 3.99 11.53 -16.66
CA ASP A 74 2.86 12.35 -17.12
C ASP A 74 2.17 12.98 -15.92
N VAL A 75 2.39 14.29 -15.75
CA VAL A 75 1.82 15.06 -14.64
C VAL A 75 0.29 15.06 -14.65
N HIS A 76 -0.33 15.12 -15.83
CA HIS A 76 -1.80 15.12 -15.94
C HIS A 76 -2.38 13.75 -15.54
N PHE A 77 -1.73 12.67 -15.97
CA PHE A 77 -2.12 11.32 -15.56
C PHE A 77 -1.97 11.14 -14.04
N VAL A 78 -0.83 11.55 -13.48
CA VAL A 78 -0.59 11.48 -12.03
C VAL A 78 -1.64 12.27 -11.25
N ASN A 79 -1.94 13.51 -11.66
CA ASN A 79 -2.91 14.35 -10.98
C ASN A 79 -4.33 13.74 -11.02
N ARG A 80 -4.75 13.15 -12.13
CA ARG A 80 -6.03 12.44 -12.23
C ARG A 80 -6.09 11.24 -11.27
N ASN A 81 -5.00 10.47 -11.16
CA ASN A 81 -4.94 9.37 -10.21
C ASN A 81 -4.96 9.83 -8.75
N LEU A 82 -4.29 10.96 -8.43
CA LEU A 82 -4.37 11.56 -7.10
C LEU A 82 -5.79 12.04 -6.77
N GLN A 83 -6.48 12.68 -7.70
CA GLN A 83 -7.88 13.08 -7.52
C GLN A 83 -8.79 11.87 -7.28
N TYR A 84 -8.61 10.79 -8.04
CA TYR A 84 -9.38 9.57 -7.88
C TYR A 84 -9.07 8.86 -6.56
N LEU A 85 -7.81 8.77 -6.15
CA LEU A 85 -7.42 8.23 -4.87
C LEU A 85 -8.03 9.03 -3.71
N ASN A 86 -7.93 10.37 -3.77
CA ASN A 86 -8.57 11.23 -2.78
C ASN A 86 -10.09 11.00 -2.72
N PHE A 87 -10.76 10.92 -3.86
CA PHE A 87 -12.20 10.64 -3.95
C PHE A 87 -12.56 9.32 -3.26
N GLN A 88 -11.82 8.24 -3.52
CA GLN A 88 -12.02 6.95 -2.85
C GLN A 88 -11.90 7.08 -1.33
N ILE A 89 -10.84 7.75 -0.85
CA ILE A 89 -10.60 7.95 0.59
C ILE A 89 -11.72 8.78 1.23
N GLN A 90 -12.18 9.87 0.57
CA GLN A 90 -13.26 10.72 1.09
C GLN A 90 -14.61 9.96 1.21
N ILE A 91 -14.90 9.04 0.28
CA ILE A 91 -16.13 8.23 0.33
C ILE A 91 -16.02 7.14 1.39
N MET A 92 -14.91 6.43 1.41
CA MET A 92 -14.74 5.26 2.27
C MET A 92 -14.47 5.64 3.72
N LYS A 93 -13.81 6.77 3.95
CA LYS A 93 -13.38 7.25 5.28
C LYS A 93 -12.69 6.14 6.08
N PRO A 94 -11.64 5.51 5.52
CA PRO A 94 -10.99 4.40 6.18
C PRO A 94 -10.36 4.82 7.50
N SER A 95 -10.42 3.96 8.49
CA SER A 95 -9.71 4.14 9.76
C SER A 95 -8.22 3.85 9.62
N LEU A 96 -7.88 2.91 8.70
CA LEU A 96 -6.50 2.51 8.39
C LEU A 96 -6.25 2.52 6.89
N ILE A 97 -5.11 3.10 6.48
CA ILE A 97 -4.60 3.02 5.11
C ILE A 97 -3.27 2.25 5.13
N ILE A 98 -3.21 1.14 4.42
CA ILE A 98 -2.02 0.32 4.26
C ILE A 98 -1.47 0.52 2.85
N THR A 99 -0.23 1.00 2.71
CA THR A 99 0.43 1.13 1.42
C THR A 99 1.42 -0.01 1.17
N LEU A 100 1.39 -0.58 -0.03
CA LEU A 100 2.26 -1.69 -0.44
C LEU A 100 3.45 -1.17 -1.25
N GLY A 101 4.57 -0.96 -0.55
CA GLY A 101 5.83 -0.50 -1.12
C GLY A 101 5.92 1.02 -1.32
N LYS A 102 7.13 1.47 -1.61
CA LYS A 102 7.51 2.90 -1.63
C LYS A 102 6.73 3.76 -2.63
N HIS A 103 6.26 3.20 -3.73
CA HIS A 103 5.56 3.98 -4.75
C HIS A 103 4.12 4.31 -4.34
N ALA A 104 3.44 3.38 -3.69
CA ALA A 104 2.13 3.61 -3.09
C ALA A 104 2.24 4.62 -1.92
N ALA A 105 3.23 4.45 -1.04
CA ALA A 105 3.51 5.39 0.04
C ALA A 105 3.77 6.82 -0.48
N ASN A 106 4.57 6.97 -1.54
CA ASN A 106 4.82 8.28 -2.15
C ASN A 106 3.55 8.92 -2.74
N MET A 107 2.64 8.13 -3.33
CA MET A 107 1.37 8.67 -3.83
C MET A 107 0.47 9.13 -2.69
N LEU A 108 0.41 8.39 -1.58
CA LEU A 108 -0.34 8.81 -0.40
C LEU A 108 0.25 10.09 0.23
N TYR A 109 1.60 10.20 0.32
CA TYR A 109 2.28 11.43 0.75
C TYR A 109 1.78 12.67 -0.01
N ARG A 110 1.55 12.56 -1.32
CA ARG A 110 1.10 13.71 -2.13
C ARG A 110 -0.29 14.23 -1.76
N LEU A 111 -1.08 13.45 -1.05
CA LEU A 111 -2.39 13.85 -0.53
C LEU A 111 -2.33 14.43 0.88
N SER A 112 -1.30 14.07 1.67
CA SER A 112 -1.11 14.53 3.05
C SER A 112 0.36 14.91 3.28
N GLN A 113 0.79 15.99 2.64
CA GLN A 113 2.21 16.39 2.60
C GLN A 113 2.78 16.71 3.98
N ASP A 114 1.99 17.33 4.85
CA ASP A 114 2.44 17.76 6.17
C ASP A 114 2.63 16.56 7.11
N ASP A 115 1.63 15.68 7.18
CA ASP A 115 1.63 14.55 8.11
C ASP A 115 2.53 13.39 7.63
N LEU A 116 2.70 13.24 6.31
CA LEU A 116 3.51 12.18 5.69
C LEU A 116 4.82 12.70 5.06
N HIS A 117 5.39 13.81 5.55
CA HIS A 117 6.57 14.44 4.92
C HIS A 117 7.74 13.44 4.73
N ALA A 118 7.99 12.57 5.70
CA ALA A 118 9.01 11.52 5.60
C ALA A 118 8.74 10.53 4.45
N TRP A 119 7.49 10.40 3.99
CA TRP A 119 7.10 9.48 2.92
C TRP A 119 7.34 10.03 1.52
N LYS A 120 7.78 11.28 1.38
CA LYS A 120 8.14 11.89 0.09
C LYS A 120 9.09 11.02 -0.74
N ASN A 121 10.10 10.45 -0.06
CA ASN A 121 11.06 9.54 -0.66
C ASN A 121 11.19 8.29 0.21
N TYR A 122 10.04 7.74 0.64
CA TYR A 122 10.00 6.64 1.57
C TYR A 122 10.88 5.47 1.12
N ASN A 123 11.73 5.03 2.02
CA ASN A 123 12.51 3.81 1.89
C ASN A 123 12.60 3.17 3.28
N ALA A 124 11.93 2.04 3.45
CA ALA A 124 11.84 1.33 4.71
C ALA A 124 13.20 1.02 5.37
N LEU A 125 14.26 0.85 4.55
CA LEU A 125 15.61 0.58 5.04
C LEU A 125 16.33 1.83 5.59
N ARG A 126 15.91 3.02 5.16
CA ARG A 126 16.50 4.30 5.59
C ARG A 126 15.67 5.00 6.65
N LEU A 127 14.39 4.70 6.69
CA LEU A 127 13.40 5.32 7.56
C LEU A 127 12.60 4.24 8.30
N PRO A 128 13.25 3.42 9.15
CA PRO A 128 12.63 2.23 9.73
C PRO A 128 11.41 2.56 10.58
N ASP A 129 11.49 3.57 11.45
CA ASP A 129 10.41 3.94 12.37
C ASP A 129 9.34 4.85 11.73
N GLU A 130 9.56 5.28 10.49
CA GLU A 130 8.60 6.12 9.74
C GLU A 130 7.51 5.31 9.02
N GLY A 131 7.50 4.00 9.19
CA GLY A 131 6.55 3.11 8.52
C GLY A 131 5.12 3.18 9.04
N TYR A 132 4.89 3.71 10.25
CA TYR A 132 3.59 3.93 10.85
C TYR A 132 3.39 5.40 11.20
N LYS A 133 2.23 5.94 10.88
CA LYS A 133 1.81 7.30 11.27
C LYS A 133 0.36 7.27 11.74
N GLU A 134 0.15 7.77 12.94
CA GLU A 134 -1.17 7.95 13.52
C GLU A 134 -1.78 9.30 13.11
N LYS A 135 -3.10 9.36 12.97
CA LYS A 135 -3.86 10.62 12.76
C LYS A 135 -3.44 11.42 11.53
N VAL A 136 -3.15 10.74 10.44
CA VAL A 136 -2.84 11.36 9.15
C VAL A 136 -4.10 11.98 8.55
N ARG A 137 -4.02 13.27 8.18
CA ARG A 137 -5.12 14.00 7.58
C ARG A 137 -5.04 13.99 6.05
N ILE A 138 -6.10 13.51 5.41
CA ILE A 138 -6.26 13.52 3.96
C ILE A 138 -7.61 14.17 3.64
N GLY A 139 -7.59 15.45 3.26
CA GLY A 139 -8.81 16.25 3.14
C GLY A 139 -9.57 16.29 4.47
N ASN A 140 -10.80 15.80 4.50
CA ASN A 140 -11.65 15.75 5.70
C ASN A 140 -11.56 14.40 6.45
N VAL A 141 -10.72 13.48 6.02
CA VAL A 141 -10.56 12.16 6.63
C VAL A 141 -9.29 12.14 7.48
N CYS A 142 -9.39 11.53 8.66
CA CYS A 142 -8.27 11.26 9.56
C CYS A 142 -8.10 9.74 9.66
N SER A 143 -6.93 9.22 9.30
CA SER A 143 -6.65 7.78 9.25
C SER A 143 -5.30 7.47 9.91
N SER A 144 -5.13 6.29 10.47
CA SER A 144 -3.81 5.72 10.69
C SER A 144 -3.24 5.23 9.35
N CYS A 145 -1.94 5.35 9.15
CA CYS A 145 -1.29 4.94 7.90
C CYS A 145 -0.09 4.03 8.18
N VAL A 146 -0.01 2.91 7.45
CA VAL A 146 1.10 1.96 7.53
C VAL A 146 1.72 1.77 6.14
N ALA A 147 3.05 1.92 6.04
CA ALA A 147 3.81 1.63 4.83
C ALA A 147 4.52 0.28 4.98
N LEU A 148 4.00 -0.74 4.31
CA LEU A 148 4.61 -2.06 4.25
C LEU A 148 5.62 -2.16 3.11
N GLU A 149 6.57 -3.08 3.21
CA GLU A 149 7.35 -3.52 2.06
C GLU A 149 6.44 -4.14 0.99
N HIS A 150 6.78 -3.92 -0.28
CA HIS A 150 5.99 -4.53 -1.35
C HIS A 150 5.98 -6.05 -1.21
N PRO A 151 4.81 -6.72 -1.16
CA PRO A 151 4.73 -8.13 -0.80
C PRO A 151 5.57 -9.06 -1.67
N SER A 152 5.69 -8.79 -2.99
CA SER A 152 6.54 -9.58 -3.88
C SER A 152 8.05 -9.43 -3.62
N MET A 153 8.47 -8.38 -2.89
CA MET A 153 9.89 -8.09 -2.58
C MET A 153 10.27 -8.40 -1.14
N ARG A 154 9.36 -8.99 -0.35
CA ARG A 154 9.56 -9.23 1.08
C ARG A 154 10.82 -10.05 1.38
N TYR A 155 11.09 -11.11 0.65
CA TYR A 155 12.26 -11.96 0.87
C TYR A 155 13.59 -11.18 0.78
N ALA A 156 13.69 -10.21 -0.12
CA ALA A 156 14.90 -9.42 -0.31
C ALA A 156 15.06 -8.30 0.74
N ASN A 157 13.97 -7.68 1.16
CA ASN A 157 14.00 -6.42 1.90
C ASN A 157 13.60 -6.57 3.37
N LEU A 158 12.70 -7.50 3.68
CA LEU A 158 12.05 -7.59 4.99
C LEU A 158 13.05 -7.75 6.15
N ARG A 159 14.12 -8.54 5.98
CA ARG A 159 15.13 -8.75 7.02
C ARG A 159 15.78 -7.47 7.54
N ARG A 160 15.72 -6.38 6.77
CA ARG A 160 16.27 -5.07 7.12
C ARG A 160 15.22 -4.08 7.60
N ARG A 161 13.95 -4.50 7.59
CA ARG A 161 12.86 -3.71 8.17
C ARG A 161 13.04 -3.63 9.68
N ALA A 162 12.90 -2.45 10.25
CA ALA A 162 12.91 -2.25 11.70
C ALA A 162 11.75 -1.33 12.09
N TYR A 163 11.21 -1.56 13.28
CA TYR A 163 10.20 -0.71 13.91
C TYR A 163 10.24 -0.95 15.42
N LYS A 164 10.50 0.11 16.20
CA LYS A 164 10.75 0.00 17.64
C LYS A 164 11.88 -1.04 17.90
N GLN A 165 11.65 -2.02 18.78
CA GLN A 165 12.59 -3.11 19.06
C GLN A 165 12.48 -4.30 18.08
N TYR A 166 11.54 -4.27 17.14
CA TYR A 166 11.27 -5.39 16.24
C TYR A 166 12.01 -5.25 14.92
N THR A 167 12.31 -6.38 14.29
CA THR A 167 12.92 -6.43 12.95
C THR A 167 12.19 -7.40 12.05
N GLY A 168 12.38 -7.26 10.76
CA GLY A 168 11.83 -8.19 9.77
C GLY A 168 10.29 -8.22 9.75
N ASN A 169 9.74 -9.43 9.75
CA ASN A 169 8.30 -9.65 9.75
C ASN A 169 7.64 -9.09 11.01
N ASP A 170 8.29 -9.24 12.16
CA ASP A 170 7.74 -8.79 13.44
C ASP A 170 7.64 -7.26 13.51
N ALA A 171 8.52 -6.53 12.81
CA ALA A 171 8.42 -5.08 12.68
C ALA A 171 7.14 -4.68 11.92
N GLU A 172 6.79 -5.36 10.82
CA GLU A 172 5.55 -5.06 10.10
C GLU A 172 4.30 -5.49 10.86
N LEU A 173 4.35 -6.63 11.58
CA LEU A 173 3.27 -7.05 12.46
C LEU A 173 3.07 -6.06 13.61
N ALA A 174 4.14 -5.54 14.21
CA ALA A 174 4.06 -4.55 15.28
C ALA A 174 3.44 -3.23 14.78
N MET A 175 3.82 -2.75 13.56
CA MET A 175 3.19 -1.57 12.97
C MET A 175 1.69 -1.77 12.72
N LEU A 176 1.29 -2.94 12.21
CA LEU A 176 -0.11 -3.26 11.99
C LEU A 176 -0.86 -3.38 13.33
N GLY A 177 -0.27 -4.01 14.34
CA GLY A 177 -0.85 -4.12 15.68
C GLY A 177 -1.07 -2.76 16.33
N ASP A 178 -0.08 -1.84 16.25
CA ASP A 178 -0.23 -0.47 16.76
C ASP A 178 -1.36 0.27 16.02
N ALA A 179 -1.42 0.12 14.69
CA ALA A 179 -2.47 0.75 13.90
C ALA A 179 -3.88 0.22 14.23
N LEU A 180 -4.02 -1.09 14.42
CA LEU A 180 -5.29 -1.74 14.72
C LEU A 180 -5.77 -1.45 16.14
N SER A 181 -4.86 -1.32 17.11
CA SER A 181 -5.22 -1.01 18.50
C SER A 181 -5.88 0.36 18.65
N CYS A 182 -5.64 1.29 17.74
CA CYS A 182 -6.29 2.59 17.72
C CYS A 182 -7.79 2.54 17.36
N PHE A 183 -8.32 1.39 16.90
CA PHE A 183 -9.74 1.22 16.55
C PHE A 183 -10.54 0.46 17.61
N ALA A 184 -9.86 -0.17 18.59
CA ALA A 184 -10.49 -0.93 19.65
C ALA A 184 -10.99 -0.05 20.81
N THR A 185 -10.75 1.26 20.71
CA THR A 185 -11.21 2.28 21.67
C THR A 185 -12.30 3.15 21.10
#